data_265dffb28578bbb82ac8deadcc83a35d
#
_entry.id   265dffb28578bbb82ac8deadcc83a35d
#
_cell.length_a   1.000
_cell.length_b   1.000
_cell.length_c   1.000
_cell.angle_alpha   90.00
_cell.angle_beta   90.00
_cell.angle_gamma   90.00
#
_symmetry.space_group_name_H-M   'P 1'
#
loop_
_entity.id
_entity.type
_entity.pdbx_description
1 polymer ?
#
loop_
_entity_poly.entity_id
_entity_poly.type
_entity_poly.pdbx_seq_one_letter_code
_entity_poly.pdbx_strand_id
1 'polypeptide(L)'
;MSIKSFPSRVVVVRISGTDIGEFGEEPMLELKKCLLEMDPIHLFIDARDVRGASIEVSGEWAAWLRNHKAHLQRISMLTGSRFIEVTAEFVRRFADLEGIMRIYTEPAAFDMALARSV
;
A
#
# COMPACT_ATOMS: atom_id res chain seq x y z
N MET A 1 7.72 -9.91 -1.61
CA MET A 1 7.38 -8.52 -1.28
C MET A 1 8.62 -7.78 -0.84
N SER A 2 8.79 -6.55 -1.24
CA SER A 2 9.90 -5.72 -0.81
C SER A 2 9.42 -4.40 -0.23
N ILE A 3 10.17 -3.86 0.74
CA ILE A 3 9.86 -2.60 1.39
C ILE A 3 11.11 -1.74 1.35
N LYS A 4 10.96 -0.50 0.90
CA LYS A 4 12.07 0.45 0.81
C LYS A 4 11.63 1.80 1.38
N SER A 5 12.43 2.35 2.28
CA SER A 5 12.18 3.66 2.86
C SER A 5 13.16 4.70 2.33
N PHE A 6 12.70 5.96 2.28
CA PHE A 6 13.48 7.11 1.81
C PHE A 6 13.52 8.21 2.88
N PRO A 7 14.56 9.03 2.91
CA PRO A 7 14.66 10.11 3.91
C PRO A 7 13.52 11.13 3.86
N SER A 8 12.82 11.23 2.73
CA SER A 8 11.67 12.12 2.52
C SER A 8 10.38 11.65 3.18
N ARG A 9 10.44 10.64 4.04
CA ARG A 9 9.29 10.00 4.68
C ARG A 9 8.40 9.27 3.68
N VAL A 10 9.01 8.72 2.66
CA VAL A 10 8.33 7.89 1.66
C VAL A 10 8.72 6.44 1.89
N VAL A 11 7.73 5.57 1.91
CA VAL A 11 7.92 4.12 2.01
C VAL A 11 7.26 3.47 0.81
N VAL A 12 8.02 2.63 0.09
CA VAL A 12 7.52 1.91 -1.08
C VAL A 12 7.42 0.43 -0.75
N VAL A 13 6.23 -0.12 -0.92
CA VAL A 13 5.97 -1.55 -0.79
C VAL A 13 5.68 -2.09 -2.17
N ARG A 14 6.47 -3.08 -2.63
CA ARG A 14 6.23 -3.77 -3.90
C ARG A 14 5.76 -5.17 -3.64
N ILE A 15 4.62 -5.51 -4.22
CA ILE A 15 3.99 -6.82 -4.09
C ILE A 15 3.90 -7.43 -5.46
N SER A 16 4.21 -8.72 -5.60
CA SER A 16 4.13 -9.42 -6.88
C SER A 16 3.53 -10.81 -6.71
N GLY A 17 3.03 -11.37 -7.80
CA GLY A 17 2.48 -12.72 -7.84
C GLY A 17 1.10 -12.81 -7.23
N THR A 18 0.81 -13.95 -6.59
CA THR A 18 -0.46 -14.17 -5.90
C THR A 18 -0.22 -14.02 -4.41
N ASP A 19 -0.83 -13.00 -3.83
CA ASP A 19 -0.72 -12.75 -2.40
C ASP A 19 -1.80 -13.57 -1.68
N ILE A 20 -1.41 -14.70 -1.15
CA ILE A 20 -2.29 -15.64 -0.44
C ILE A 20 -1.94 -15.73 1.04
N GLY A 21 -1.25 -14.73 1.58
CA GLY A 21 -0.84 -14.71 2.97
C GLY A 21 0.44 -15.48 3.27
N GLU A 22 1.16 -15.92 2.25
CA GLU A 22 2.40 -16.68 2.41
C GLU A 22 3.54 -15.89 3.05
N PHE A 23 3.45 -14.58 3.08
CA PHE A 23 4.43 -13.71 3.71
C PHE A 23 4.18 -13.55 5.23
N GLY A 24 3.03 -13.99 5.71
CA GLY A 24 2.68 -13.88 7.13
C GLY A 24 2.60 -12.45 7.62
N GLU A 25 3.02 -12.23 8.86
CA GLU A 25 2.96 -10.93 9.52
C GLU A 25 4.23 -10.09 9.34
N GLU A 26 5.32 -10.67 8.83
CA GLU A 26 6.60 -9.97 8.70
C GLU A 26 6.53 -8.65 7.94
N PRO A 27 5.85 -8.57 6.78
CA PRO A 27 5.75 -7.31 6.06
C PRO A 27 5.05 -6.21 6.85
N MET A 28 4.03 -6.58 7.60
CA MET A 28 3.30 -5.63 8.44
C MET A 28 4.14 -5.11 9.59
N LEU A 29 4.97 -5.98 10.18
CA LEU A 29 5.89 -5.60 11.24
C LEU A 29 6.97 -4.65 10.73
N GLU A 30 7.48 -4.88 9.53
CA GLU A 30 8.47 -4.02 8.90
C GLU A 30 7.90 -2.63 8.60
N LEU A 31 6.67 -2.57 8.08
CA LEU A 31 5.97 -1.30 7.89
C LEU A 31 5.76 -0.56 9.20
N LYS A 32 5.42 -1.27 10.26
CA LYS A 32 5.25 -0.68 11.58
C LYS A 32 6.55 -0.04 12.07
N LYS A 33 7.69 -0.68 11.84
CA LYS A 33 9.00 -0.11 12.15
C LYS A 33 9.21 1.21 11.42
N CYS A 34 8.88 1.26 10.12
CA CYS A 34 8.99 2.50 9.34
C CYS A 34 8.12 3.60 9.92
N LEU A 35 6.91 3.29 10.38
CA LEU A 35 6.03 4.26 11.01
C LEU A 35 6.62 4.84 12.28
N LEU A 36 7.26 3.99 13.10
CA LEU A 36 7.89 4.44 14.34
C LEU A 36 9.06 5.37 14.10
N GLU A 37 9.77 5.18 12.97
CA GLU A 37 10.96 5.97 12.63
C GLU A 37 10.64 7.26 11.86
N MET A 38 9.58 7.28 11.07
CA MET A 38 9.34 8.34 10.08
C MET A 38 7.90 8.90 10.07
N ASP A 39 7.18 8.78 11.15
CA ASP A 39 5.79 9.26 11.25
C ASP A 39 5.66 10.77 11.02
N PRO A 40 4.73 11.28 10.17
CA PRO A 40 3.87 10.54 9.27
C PRO A 40 4.57 10.17 7.96
N ILE A 41 4.08 9.16 7.26
CA ILE A 41 4.67 8.70 6.01
C ILE A 41 3.71 8.83 4.83
N HIS A 42 4.28 8.92 3.62
CA HIS A 42 3.57 8.70 2.36
C HIS A 42 3.87 7.27 1.92
N LEU A 43 2.86 6.43 1.94
CA LEU A 43 2.98 5.02 1.60
C LEU A 43 2.64 4.80 0.13
N PHE A 44 3.58 4.27 -0.64
CA PHE A 44 3.38 3.85 -2.03
C PHE A 44 3.29 2.33 -2.07
N ILE A 45 2.19 1.80 -2.57
CA ILE A 45 1.97 0.36 -2.72
C ILE A 45 1.97 0.04 -4.21
N ASP A 46 3.02 -0.62 -4.68
CA ASP A 46 3.14 -1.03 -6.08
C ASP A 46 2.64 -2.47 -6.22
N ALA A 47 1.42 -2.61 -6.69
CA ALA A 47 0.77 -3.89 -6.91
C ALA A 47 0.56 -4.18 -8.41
N ARG A 48 1.38 -3.56 -9.29
CA ARG A 48 1.23 -3.74 -10.75
C ARG A 48 1.40 -5.20 -11.20
N ASP A 49 2.19 -5.97 -10.46
CA ASP A 49 2.47 -7.36 -10.79
C ASP A 49 1.69 -8.35 -9.93
N VAL A 50 0.73 -7.87 -9.16
CA VAL A 50 -0.14 -8.74 -8.35
C VAL A 50 -1.19 -9.36 -9.26
N ARG A 51 -1.29 -10.68 -9.22
CA ARG A 51 -2.22 -11.46 -10.03
C ARG A 51 -3.51 -11.80 -9.31
N GLY A 52 -3.49 -11.81 -7.99
CA GLY A 52 -4.66 -12.10 -7.18
C GLY A 52 -4.37 -11.85 -5.71
N ALA A 53 -5.43 -11.67 -4.93
CA ALA A 53 -5.35 -11.49 -3.51
C ALA A 53 -6.54 -12.18 -2.85
N SER A 54 -6.30 -12.87 -1.74
CA SER A 54 -7.38 -13.50 -0.98
C SER A 54 -8.18 -12.44 -0.22
N ILE A 55 -9.40 -12.79 0.15
CA ILE A 55 -10.24 -11.94 0.99
C ILE A 55 -9.56 -11.71 2.33
N GLU A 56 -8.92 -12.75 2.87
CA GLU A 56 -8.20 -12.67 4.14
C GLU A 56 -7.07 -11.65 4.10
N VAL A 57 -6.22 -11.72 3.08
CA VAL A 57 -5.10 -10.79 2.92
C VAL A 57 -5.59 -9.36 2.71
N SER A 58 -6.63 -9.17 1.89
CA SER A 58 -7.23 -7.86 1.67
C SER A 58 -7.78 -7.28 2.99
N GLY A 59 -8.41 -8.12 3.79
CA GLY A 59 -8.92 -7.73 5.11
C GLY A 59 -7.80 -7.37 6.08
N GLU A 60 -6.70 -8.10 6.07
CA GLU A 60 -5.53 -7.80 6.91
C GLU A 60 -4.93 -6.44 6.56
N TRP A 61 -4.76 -6.15 5.27
CA TRP A 61 -4.27 -4.86 4.80
C TRP A 61 -5.22 -3.73 5.20
N ALA A 62 -6.53 -3.93 5.01
CA ALA A 62 -7.53 -2.94 5.36
C ALA A 62 -7.49 -2.63 6.86
N ALA A 63 -7.42 -3.66 7.69
CA ALA A 63 -7.35 -3.49 9.14
C ALA A 63 -6.07 -2.78 9.57
N TRP A 64 -4.93 -3.15 8.97
CA TRP A 64 -3.64 -2.54 9.29
C TRP A 64 -3.65 -1.06 8.93
N LEU A 65 -4.10 -0.72 7.72
CA LEU A 65 -4.17 0.68 7.25
C LEU A 65 -5.11 1.50 8.13
N ARG A 66 -6.25 0.94 8.50
CA ARG A 66 -7.20 1.60 9.38
C ARG A 66 -6.60 1.88 10.76
N ASN A 67 -5.91 0.89 11.32
CA ASN A 67 -5.31 1.01 12.65
C ASN A 67 -4.14 2.00 12.70
N HIS A 68 -3.48 2.22 11.56
CA HIS A 68 -2.32 3.11 11.48
C HIS A 68 -2.61 4.40 10.70
N LYS A 69 -3.87 4.69 10.40
CA LYS A 69 -4.29 5.83 9.60
C LYS A 69 -3.72 7.16 10.09
N ALA A 70 -3.65 7.35 11.41
CA ALA A 70 -3.14 8.58 12.00
C ALA A 70 -1.66 8.85 11.67
N HIS A 71 -0.91 7.80 11.32
CA HIS A 71 0.52 7.88 10.98
C HIS A 71 0.77 7.91 9.47
N LEU A 72 -0.30 7.88 8.67
CA LEU A 72 -0.22 7.86 7.21
C LEU A 72 -0.70 9.20 6.66
N GLN A 73 0.21 9.96 6.06
CA GLN A 73 -0.12 11.24 5.45
C GLN A 73 -0.89 11.02 4.15
N ARG A 74 -0.40 10.11 3.32
CA ARG A 74 -1.01 9.73 2.05
C ARG A 74 -0.71 8.28 1.73
N ILE A 75 -1.60 7.67 0.94
CA ILE A 75 -1.42 6.32 0.42
C ILE A 75 -1.63 6.41 -1.10
N SER A 76 -0.64 5.95 -1.87
CA SER A 76 -0.74 5.86 -3.32
C SER A 76 -0.57 4.41 -3.71
N MET A 77 -1.58 3.83 -4.36
CA MET A 77 -1.55 2.42 -4.76
C MET A 77 -1.70 2.28 -6.26
N LEU A 78 -0.80 1.52 -6.87
CA LEU A 78 -0.88 1.17 -8.29
C LEU A 78 -1.44 -0.24 -8.42
N THR A 79 -2.47 -0.39 -9.24
CA THR A 79 -3.10 -1.67 -9.53
C THR A 79 -2.81 -2.07 -10.97
N GLY A 80 -2.58 -3.36 -11.20
CA GLY A 80 -2.26 -3.90 -12.53
C GLY A 80 -3.43 -4.57 -13.23
N SER A 81 -4.59 -4.69 -12.58
CA SER A 81 -5.76 -5.32 -13.16
C SER A 81 -7.03 -4.74 -12.56
N ARG A 82 -8.14 -4.92 -13.29
CA ARG A 82 -9.45 -4.47 -12.82
C ARG A 82 -9.85 -5.13 -11.51
N PHE A 83 -9.52 -6.40 -11.36
CA PHE A 83 -9.83 -7.13 -10.12
C PHE A 83 -9.12 -6.49 -8.91
N ILE A 84 -7.84 -6.19 -9.05
CA ILE A 84 -7.08 -5.57 -7.97
C ILE A 84 -7.54 -4.13 -7.72
N GLU A 85 -7.95 -3.40 -8.77
CA GLU A 85 -8.52 -2.08 -8.63
C GLU A 85 -9.78 -2.09 -7.76
N VAL A 86 -10.69 -3.03 -8.02
CA VAL A 86 -11.91 -3.18 -7.23
C VAL A 86 -11.59 -3.55 -5.79
N THR A 87 -10.60 -4.42 -5.58
CA THR A 87 -10.14 -4.79 -4.25
C THR A 87 -9.57 -3.58 -3.50
N ALA A 88 -8.79 -2.75 -4.18
CA ALA A 88 -8.22 -1.54 -3.60
C ALA A 88 -9.30 -0.53 -3.21
N GLU A 89 -10.34 -0.37 -4.03
CA GLU A 89 -11.47 0.49 -3.71
C GLU A 89 -12.23 0.00 -2.49
N PHE A 90 -12.39 -1.31 -2.36
CA PHE A 90 -13.00 -1.91 -1.17
C PHE A 90 -12.17 -1.60 0.08
N VAL A 91 -10.86 -1.78 0.03
CA VAL A 91 -9.95 -1.47 1.13
C VAL A 91 -10.06 0.01 1.52
N ARG A 92 -10.08 0.90 0.53
CA ARG A 92 -10.18 2.34 0.75
C ARG A 92 -11.46 2.70 1.52
N ARG A 93 -12.59 2.13 1.14
CA ARG A 93 -13.87 2.36 1.82
C ARG A 93 -13.90 1.74 3.20
N PHE A 94 -13.52 0.49 3.29
CA PHE A 94 -13.59 -0.27 4.55
C PHE A 94 -12.72 0.37 5.63
N ALA A 95 -11.55 0.84 5.26
CA ALA A 95 -10.62 1.48 6.18
C ALA A 95 -10.83 2.99 6.34
N ASP A 96 -11.85 3.56 5.68
CA ASP A 96 -12.16 4.99 5.71
C ASP A 96 -10.97 5.85 5.28
N LEU A 97 -10.42 5.52 4.11
CA LEU A 97 -9.22 6.16 3.58
C LEU A 97 -9.48 7.08 2.40
N GLU A 98 -10.73 7.44 2.09
CA GLU A 98 -11.08 8.24 0.92
C GLU A 98 -10.34 9.59 0.89
N GLY A 99 -10.04 10.15 2.03
CA GLY A 99 -9.35 11.45 2.11
C GLY A 99 -7.85 11.39 1.88
N ILE A 100 -7.23 10.23 2.00
CA ILE A 100 -5.77 10.10 1.94
C ILE A 100 -5.27 9.07 0.93
N MET A 101 -6.13 8.16 0.45
CA MET A 101 -5.72 7.09 -0.46
C MET A 101 -6.12 7.41 -1.89
N ARG A 102 -5.13 7.34 -2.80
CA ARG A 102 -5.33 7.45 -4.23
C ARG A 102 -4.98 6.14 -4.92
N ILE A 103 -5.85 5.68 -5.81
CA ILE A 103 -5.66 4.46 -6.56
C ILE A 103 -5.26 4.84 -7.98
N TYR A 104 -4.10 4.34 -8.43
CA TYR A 104 -3.58 4.56 -9.78
C TYR A 104 -3.80 3.30 -10.61
N THR A 105 -4.14 3.49 -11.86
CA THR A 105 -4.24 2.41 -12.85
C THR A 105 -3.19 2.54 -13.94
N GLU A 106 -2.53 3.72 -14.02
CA GLU A 106 -1.50 4.01 -15.01
C GLU A 106 -0.12 3.98 -14.35
N PRO A 107 0.77 3.03 -14.73
CA PRO A 107 2.11 2.95 -14.15
C PRO A 107 2.91 4.25 -14.26
N ALA A 108 2.83 4.93 -15.40
CA ALA A 108 3.56 6.19 -15.61
C ALA A 108 3.16 7.26 -14.61
N ALA A 109 1.86 7.39 -14.33
CA ALA A 109 1.36 8.38 -13.37
C ALA A 109 1.84 8.08 -11.95
N PHE A 110 1.82 6.80 -11.57
CA PHE A 110 2.30 6.34 -10.27
C PHE A 110 3.81 6.60 -10.12
N ASP A 111 4.58 6.22 -11.15
CA ASP A 111 6.03 6.37 -11.13
C ASP A 111 6.44 7.85 -11.05
N MET A 112 5.70 8.74 -11.73
CA MET A 112 5.93 10.18 -11.62
C MET A 112 5.62 10.72 -10.24
N ALA A 113 4.51 10.28 -9.64
CA ALA A 113 4.15 10.70 -8.28
C ALA A 113 5.22 10.26 -7.28
N LEU A 114 5.74 9.04 -7.42
CA LEU A 114 6.80 8.51 -6.58
C LEU A 114 8.09 9.33 -6.76
N ALA A 115 8.50 9.60 -8.01
CA ALA A 115 9.71 10.36 -8.30
C ALA A 115 9.67 11.77 -7.72
N ARG A 116 8.50 12.40 -7.68
CA ARG A 116 8.33 13.74 -7.10
C ARG A 116 8.35 13.74 -5.56
N SER A 117 8.06 12.60 -4.96
CA SER A 117 7.93 12.48 -3.51
C SER A 117 9.25 12.08 -2.84
N VAL A 118 10.14 11.44 -3.56
CA VAL A 118 11.48 11.04 -3.06
C VAL A 118 12.59 12.05 -3.47
#